data_f990dfdf2bc818138b7b3737daa90799
#
_entry.id   f990dfdf2bc818138b7b3737daa90799
#
_cell.length_a   1.000
_cell.length_b   1.000
_cell.length_c   1.000
_cell.angle_alpha   90.00
_cell.angle_beta   90.00
_cell.angle_gamma   90.00
#
_symmetry.space_group_name_H-M   'P 1'
#
loop_
_entity.id
_entity.type
_entity.pdbx_description
1 polymer ?
#
loop_
_entity_poly.entity_id
_entity_poly.type
_entity_poly.pdbx_seq_one_letter_code
_entity_poly.pdbx_strand_id
1 'polypeptide(L)'
;LHNMEIQAERIIDPRLKTQAVAIISSNHSNGSIISLSSEAKEEGLCRGMKVSLVRKMSHRTQLLPYNQLLYDRINQYVYKTVSSFTPVVEPYMLNEFFLDMAGMDSIYDNIKNVGFSIIKRIKDQISIDGTIGISNNKLVSQIVTAVIPDVVHKINRGHESQFLAPLNPKFLPTVRVKSIQRILKFLLIKQISHIQVIAEQSEEFKILFGIHAKTLSREAKGHDTSKVKSYRYRNHILEQRILPEDTNDKMILYAIVKDLSERISFKLRKR
;
A
#
# COMPACT_ATOMS: atom_id res chain seq x y z
N LEU A 1 3.78 -6.98 0.29
CA LEU A 1 3.05 -8.25 0.17
C LEU A 1 1.80 -8.05 -0.68
N HIS A 2 1.62 -8.82 -1.74
CA HIS A 2 0.47 -8.67 -2.64
C HIS A 2 -0.81 -9.22 -2.00
N ASN A 3 -1.87 -8.39 -1.97
CA ASN A 3 -3.19 -8.82 -1.48
C ASN A 3 -3.07 -9.71 -0.23
N MET A 4 -2.25 -9.28 0.73
CA MET A 4 -1.93 -10.06 1.94
C MET A 4 -3.20 -10.56 2.64
N GLU A 5 -4.24 -9.74 2.69
CA GLU A 5 -5.51 -10.08 3.33
C GLU A 5 -6.17 -11.29 2.63
N ILE A 6 -6.18 -11.29 1.29
CA ILE A 6 -6.75 -12.40 0.49
C ILE A 6 -5.92 -13.67 0.66
N GLN A 7 -4.59 -13.55 0.63
CA GLN A 7 -3.72 -14.70 0.84
C GLN A 7 -3.92 -15.30 2.24
N ALA A 8 -4.03 -14.46 3.27
CA ALA A 8 -4.26 -14.89 4.63
C ALA A 8 -5.57 -15.68 4.79
N GLU A 9 -6.67 -15.19 4.22
CA GLU A 9 -7.94 -15.90 4.25
C GLU A 9 -7.89 -17.21 3.47
N ARG A 10 -7.18 -17.27 2.34
CA ARG A 10 -6.98 -18.49 1.54
C ARG A 10 -6.09 -19.55 2.23
N ILE A 11 -5.25 -19.14 3.17
CA ILE A 11 -4.46 -20.05 3.99
C ILE A 11 -5.35 -20.69 5.05
N ILE A 12 -6.24 -19.91 5.66
CA ILE A 12 -7.16 -20.38 6.70
C ILE A 12 -8.26 -21.26 6.09
N ASP A 13 -8.84 -20.82 4.97
CA ASP A 13 -9.85 -21.58 4.22
C ASP A 13 -9.38 -21.88 2.78
N PRO A 14 -8.80 -23.06 2.53
CA PRO A 14 -8.33 -23.44 1.20
C PRO A 14 -9.41 -23.45 0.10
N ARG A 15 -10.71 -23.52 0.46
CA ARG A 15 -11.83 -23.48 -0.51
C ARG A 15 -11.89 -22.13 -1.24
N LEU A 16 -11.35 -21.08 -0.61
CA LEU A 16 -11.30 -19.74 -1.20
C LEU A 16 -10.25 -19.58 -2.31
N LYS A 17 -9.38 -20.57 -2.52
CA LYS A 17 -8.29 -20.48 -3.52
C LYS A 17 -8.79 -20.30 -4.95
N THR A 18 -9.93 -20.92 -5.28
CA THR A 18 -10.52 -20.88 -6.62
C THR A 18 -11.71 -19.92 -6.72
N GLN A 19 -12.06 -19.25 -5.65
CA GLN A 19 -13.20 -18.36 -5.60
C GLN A 19 -12.79 -16.90 -5.73
N ALA A 20 -13.70 -16.08 -6.31
CA ALA A 20 -13.62 -14.66 -6.24
C ALA A 20 -13.86 -14.21 -4.78
N VAL A 21 -12.92 -13.48 -4.19
CA VAL A 21 -12.95 -13.05 -2.79
C VAL A 21 -12.76 -11.55 -2.68
N ALA A 22 -13.56 -10.90 -1.85
CA ALA A 22 -13.40 -9.50 -1.50
C ALA A 22 -13.43 -9.31 0.02
N ILE A 23 -12.44 -8.63 0.55
CA ILE A 23 -12.42 -8.21 1.96
C ILE A 23 -13.15 -6.89 2.07
N ILE A 24 -14.12 -6.81 2.97
CA ILE A 24 -14.98 -5.64 3.15
C ILE A 24 -14.81 -5.02 4.53
N SER A 25 -14.98 -3.70 4.61
CA SER A 25 -14.86 -2.94 5.86
C SER A 25 -15.97 -3.27 6.86
N SER A 26 -17.14 -3.66 6.36
CA SER A 26 -18.32 -4.07 7.13
C SER A 26 -19.28 -4.85 6.25
N ASN A 27 -20.05 -5.77 6.85
CA ASN A 27 -21.13 -6.51 6.17
C ASN A 27 -22.36 -5.66 5.84
N HIS A 28 -22.41 -4.44 6.34
CA HIS A 28 -23.53 -3.52 6.09
C HIS A 28 -23.48 -2.94 4.67
N SER A 29 -24.61 -2.48 4.17
CA SER A 29 -24.77 -1.88 2.83
C SER A 29 -23.80 -0.71 2.58
N ASN A 30 -23.46 0.05 3.63
CA ASN A 30 -22.52 1.17 3.61
C ASN A 30 -21.04 0.74 3.66
N GLY A 31 -20.75 -0.54 3.94
CA GLY A 31 -19.42 -1.09 3.87
C GLY A 31 -18.81 -0.94 2.46
N SER A 32 -17.51 -1.02 2.36
CA SER A 32 -16.79 -0.92 1.09
C SER A 32 -15.70 -1.97 0.97
N ILE A 33 -15.32 -2.30 -0.26
CA ILE A 33 -14.23 -3.23 -0.54
C ILE A 33 -12.88 -2.61 -0.12
N ILE A 34 -12.13 -3.35 0.68
CA ILE A 34 -10.76 -3.01 1.11
C ILE A 34 -9.73 -3.70 0.22
N SER A 35 -9.91 -4.99 -0.03
CA SER A 35 -8.99 -5.81 -0.83
C SER A 35 -9.77 -6.79 -1.70
N LEU A 36 -9.18 -7.19 -2.84
CA LEU A 36 -9.83 -8.02 -3.86
C LEU A 36 -8.86 -9.08 -4.37
N SER A 37 -9.36 -10.27 -4.62
CA SER A 37 -8.66 -11.27 -5.42
C SER A 37 -8.63 -10.89 -6.92
N SER A 38 -7.77 -11.57 -7.70
CA SER A 38 -7.72 -11.40 -9.16
C SER A 38 -9.06 -11.73 -9.80
N GLU A 39 -9.67 -12.82 -9.39
CA GLU A 39 -10.95 -13.30 -9.88
C GLU A 39 -12.08 -12.29 -9.64
N ALA A 40 -12.08 -11.67 -8.45
CA ALA A 40 -13.05 -10.62 -8.15
C ALA A 40 -12.86 -9.35 -8.99
N LYS A 41 -11.61 -9.03 -9.36
CA LYS A 41 -11.33 -7.92 -10.31
C LYS A 41 -11.79 -8.25 -11.71
N GLU A 42 -11.66 -9.49 -12.16
CA GLU A 42 -12.15 -9.96 -13.46
C GLU A 42 -13.69 -9.87 -13.54
N GLU A 43 -14.40 -10.02 -12.41
CA GLU A 43 -15.84 -9.76 -12.31
C GLU A 43 -16.19 -8.25 -12.35
N GLY A 44 -15.22 -7.37 -12.56
CA GLY A 44 -15.42 -5.90 -12.64
C GLY A 44 -15.50 -5.20 -11.30
N LEU A 45 -15.21 -5.89 -10.19
CA LEU A 45 -15.21 -5.28 -8.87
C LEU A 45 -13.95 -4.44 -8.65
N CYS A 46 -14.08 -3.34 -7.92
CA CYS A 46 -12.96 -2.46 -7.60
C CYS A 46 -12.95 -2.05 -6.12
N ARG A 47 -11.73 -1.75 -5.64
CA ARG A 47 -11.51 -1.26 -4.28
C ARG A 47 -12.29 0.04 -4.03
N GLY A 48 -12.92 0.15 -2.85
CA GLY A 48 -13.77 1.27 -2.49
C GLY A 48 -15.23 1.15 -2.96
N MET A 49 -15.59 0.14 -3.77
CA MET A 49 -16.96 -0.12 -4.17
C MET A 49 -17.82 -0.48 -2.95
N LYS A 50 -19.04 0.06 -2.88
CA LYS A 50 -19.97 -0.21 -1.77
C LYS A 50 -20.48 -1.65 -1.81
N VAL A 51 -20.62 -2.27 -0.65
CA VAL A 51 -21.14 -3.64 -0.51
C VAL A 51 -22.52 -3.80 -1.13
N SER A 52 -23.39 -2.79 -1.00
CA SER A 52 -24.70 -2.78 -1.67
C SER A 52 -24.63 -2.92 -3.18
N LEU A 53 -23.63 -2.30 -3.83
CA LEU A 53 -23.40 -2.41 -5.27
C LEU A 53 -22.80 -3.77 -5.62
N VAL A 54 -21.81 -4.23 -4.86
CA VAL A 54 -21.18 -5.54 -5.08
C VAL A 54 -22.20 -6.66 -5.09
N ARG A 55 -23.12 -6.69 -4.11
CA ARG A 55 -24.19 -7.71 -4.04
C ARG A 55 -25.14 -7.69 -5.22
N LYS A 56 -25.27 -6.55 -5.91
CA LYS A 56 -26.06 -6.44 -7.16
C LYS A 56 -25.28 -6.92 -8.40
N MET A 57 -23.97 -6.72 -8.40
CA MET A 57 -23.12 -7.02 -9.56
C MET A 57 -22.63 -8.46 -9.58
N SER A 58 -22.27 -9.01 -8.44
CA SER A 58 -21.71 -10.36 -8.33
C SER A 58 -22.36 -11.14 -7.19
N HIS A 59 -22.94 -12.30 -7.54
CA HIS A 59 -23.45 -13.27 -6.57
C HIS A 59 -22.43 -14.38 -6.26
N ARG A 60 -21.32 -14.45 -6.99
CA ARG A 60 -20.27 -15.47 -6.83
C ARG A 60 -19.14 -15.05 -5.92
N THR A 61 -18.89 -13.73 -5.81
CA THR A 61 -17.81 -13.21 -4.98
C THR A 61 -18.13 -13.41 -3.51
N GLN A 62 -17.21 -14.09 -2.80
CA GLN A 62 -17.27 -14.25 -1.34
C GLN A 62 -16.87 -12.94 -0.66
N LEU A 63 -17.79 -12.38 0.15
CA LEU A 63 -17.54 -11.16 0.92
C LEU A 63 -17.13 -11.55 2.34
N LEU A 64 -15.89 -11.26 2.71
CA LEU A 64 -15.34 -11.56 4.02
C LEU A 64 -15.11 -10.27 4.81
N PRO A 65 -15.51 -10.20 6.08
CA PRO A 65 -15.25 -9.04 6.91
C PRO A 65 -13.75 -8.89 7.18
N TYR A 66 -13.30 -7.65 7.36
CA TYR A 66 -11.91 -7.35 7.68
C TYR A 66 -11.48 -7.95 9.02
N ASN A 67 -10.50 -8.86 8.99
CA ASN A 67 -9.97 -9.55 10.16
C ASN A 67 -8.70 -8.88 10.68
N GLN A 68 -8.87 -7.77 11.40
CA GLN A 68 -7.75 -6.97 11.88
C GLN A 68 -6.75 -7.78 12.70
N LEU A 69 -7.24 -8.66 13.59
CA LEU A 69 -6.37 -9.42 14.49
C LEU A 69 -5.43 -10.36 13.72
N LEU A 70 -5.95 -11.04 12.70
CA LEU A 70 -5.16 -11.91 11.82
C LEU A 70 -4.10 -11.10 11.05
N TYR A 71 -4.54 -10.02 10.41
CA TYR A 71 -3.64 -9.22 9.56
C TYR A 71 -2.56 -8.50 10.37
N ASP A 72 -2.88 -8.03 11.57
CA ASP A 72 -1.90 -7.45 12.50
C ASP A 72 -0.86 -8.49 12.95
N ARG A 73 -1.27 -9.74 13.20
CA ARG A 73 -0.34 -10.83 13.55
C ARG A 73 0.61 -11.15 12.39
N ILE A 74 0.08 -11.23 11.16
CA ILE A 74 0.88 -11.44 9.96
C ILE A 74 1.88 -10.29 9.79
N ASN A 75 1.41 -9.05 9.91
CA ASN A 75 2.28 -7.86 9.81
C ASN A 75 3.42 -7.91 10.83
N GLN A 76 3.12 -8.21 12.11
CA GLN A 76 4.13 -8.33 13.15
C GLN A 76 5.13 -9.45 12.87
N TYR A 77 4.65 -10.58 12.35
CA TYR A 77 5.52 -11.68 11.97
C TYR A 77 6.46 -11.28 10.83
N VAL A 78 5.93 -10.67 9.76
CA VAL A 78 6.73 -10.18 8.64
C VAL A 78 7.73 -9.13 9.11
N TYR A 79 7.31 -8.18 9.96
CA TYR A 79 8.21 -7.18 10.54
C TYR A 79 9.39 -7.83 11.28
N LYS A 80 9.14 -8.83 12.14
CA LYS A 80 10.20 -9.57 12.83
C LYS A 80 11.13 -10.27 11.85
N THR A 81 10.58 -10.88 10.80
CA THR A 81 11.36 -11.58 9.78
C THR A 81 12.28 -10.60 9.02
N VAL A 82 11.75 -9.47 8.54
CA VAL A 82 12.57 -8.51 7.80
C VAL A 82 13.59 -7.79 8.68
N SER A 83 13.27 -7.57 9.97
CA SER A 83 14.19 -6.98 10.96
C SER A 83 15.39 -7.88 11.31
N SER A 84 15.35 -9.17 10.94
CA SER A 84 16.53 -10.03 11.08
C SER A 84 17.58 -9.82 9.98
N PHE A 85 17.25 -9.08 8.91
CA PHE A 85 18.15 -8.81 7.79
C PHE A 85 18.80 -7.42 7.85
N THR A 86 18.15 -6.46 8.50
CA THR A 86 18.66 -5.10 8.70
C THR A 86 18.10 -4.49 9.98
N PRO A 87 18.88 -3.66 10.70
CA PRO A 87 18.41 -2.99 11.92
C PRO A 87 17.41 -1.86 11.64
N VAL A 88 17.38 -1.32 10.41
CA VAL A 88 16.54 -0.17 10.07
C VAL A 88 15.42 -0.60 9.15
N VAL A 89 14.25 -0.87 9.75
CA VAL A 89 13.02 -1.25 9.06
C VAL A 89 11.92 -0.27 9.39
N GLU A 90 11.29 0.29 8.35
CA GLU A 90 10.11 1.15 8.45
C GLU A 90 8.86 0.38 8.04
N PRO A 91 7.93 0.07 8.96
CA PRO A 91 6.60 -0.36 8.60
C PRO A 91 5.84 0.83 8.00
N TYR A 92 5.57 0.79 6.71
CA TYR A 92 4.92 1.89 5.99
C TYR A 92 3.40 1.73 5.94
N MET A 93 2.95 0.56 5.48
CA MET A 93 1.54 0.14 5.51
C MET A 93 1.43 -1.26 6.12
N LEU A 94 0.21 -1.76 6.27
CA LEU A 94 -0.04 -3.09 6.83
C LEU A 94 0.73 -4.22 6.11
N ASN A 95 0.94 -4.06 4.79
CA ASN A 95 1.57 -5.04 3.92
C ASN A 95 2.84 -4.53 3.22
N GLU A 96 3.34 -3.34 3.62
CA GLU A 96 4.51 -2.70 3.02
C GLU A 96 5.54 -2.30 4.07
N PHE A 97 6.81 -2.62 3.78
CA PHE A 97 7.95 -2.30 4.63
C PHE A 97 9.06 -1.72 3.78
N PHE A 98 9.75 -0.70 4.30
CA PHE A 98 11.02 -0.25 3.74
C PHE A 98 12.17 -0.73 4.62
N LEU A 99 13.20 -1.25 3.98
CA LEU A 99 14.41 -1.75 4.60
C LEU A 99 15.58 -0.89 4.14
N ASP A 100 16.35 -0.36 5.08
CA ASP A 100 17.61 0.30 4.75
C ASP A 100 18.73 -0.74 4.77
N MET A 101 19.34 -0.94 3.62
CA MET A 101 20.43 -1.90 3.44
C MET A 101 21.80 -1.19 3.31
N ALA A 102 21.86 0.14 3.55
CA ALA A 102 23.12 0.87 3.52
C ALA A 102 24.08 0.34 4.59
N GLY A 103 25.33 0.12 4.22
CA GLY A 103 26.35 -0.43 5.10
C GLY A 103 26.27 -1.94 5.35
N MET A 104 25.34 -2.64 4.72
CA MET A 104 25.22 -4.10 4.83
C MET A 104 26.10 -4.86 3.82
N ASP A 105 26.86 -4.16 2.99
CA ASP A 105 27.73 -4.76 1.95
C ASP A 105 28.82 -5.68 2.52
N SER A 106 29.22 -5.45 3.78
CA SER A 106 30.18 -6.33 4.50
C SER A 106 29.56 -7.65 4.96
N ILE A 107 28.22 -7.73 5.03
CA ILE A 107 27.49 -8.91 5.49
C ILE A 107 26.90 -9.68 4.31
N TYR A 108 26.49 -8.95 3.28
CA TYR A 108 25.78 -9.51 2.13
C TYR A 108 26.48 -9.12 0.82
N ASP A 109 27.03 -10.08 0.11
CA ASP A 109 27.70 -9.86 -1.19
C ASP A 109 26.72 -9.35 -2.25
N ASN A 110 25.45 -9.74 -2.18
CA ASN A 110 24.44 -9.40 -3.19
C ASN A 110 23.08 -9.12 -2.56
N ILE A 111 22.69 -7.86 -2.55
CA ILE A 111 21.39 -7.40 -2.03
C ILE A 111 20.20 -8.08 -2.73
N LYS A 112 20.31 -8.43 -4.02
CA LYS A 112 19.23 -9.14 -4.73
C LYS A 112 19.01 -10.54 -4.14
N ASN A 113 20.06 -11.24 -3.76
CA ASN A 113 19.97 -12.55 -3.10
C ASN A 113 19.33 -12.44 -1.70
N VAL A 114 19.60 -11.35 -0.98
CA VAL A 114 18.94 -11.05 0.29
C VAL A 114 17.43 -10.91 0.07
N GLY A 115 17.02 -10.18 -0.96
CA GLY A 115 15.60 -10.06 -1.32
C GLY A 115 14.93 -11.42 -1.55
N PHE A 116 15.54 -12.31 -2.31
CA PHE A 116 15.05 -13.67 -2.51
C PHE A 116 14.97 -14.46 -1.20
N SER A 117 15.98 -14.33 -0.33
CA SER A 117 15.99 -15.01 0.97
C SER A 117 14.89 -14.53 1.89
N ILE A 118 14.59 -13.23 1.90
CA ILE A 118 13.46 -12.66 2.66
C ILE A 118 12.15 -13.26 2.18
N ILE A 119 11.86 -13.20 0.87
CA ILE A 119 10.61 -13.71 0.31
C ILE A 119 10.49 -15.21 0.57
N LYS A 120 11.55 -15.98 0.34
CA LYS A 120 11.57 -17.42 0.60
C LYS A 120 11.24 -17.70 2.06
N ARG A 121 11.88 -17.02 3.03
CA ARG A 121 11.62 -17.22 4.45
C ARG A 121 10.17 -16.94 4.83
N ILE A 122 9.59 -15.84 4.32
CA ILE A 122 8.19 -15.50 4.55
C ILE A 122 7.28 -16.58 3.96
N LYS A 123 7.54 -17.00 2.72
CA LYS A 123 6.75 -18.03 2.04
C LYS A 123 6.81 -19.39 2.74
N ASP A 124 8.00 -19.82 3.13
CA ASP A 124 8.22 -21.12 3.79
C ASP A 124 7.52 -21.19 5.17
N GLN A 125 7.43 -20.05 5.87
CA GLN A 125 6.92 -20.01 7.23
C GLN A 125 5.44 -19.69 7.34
N ILE A 126 4.91 -18.80 6.48
CA ILE A 126 3.51 -18.38 6.55
C ILE A 126 2.77 -18.48 5.21
N SER A 127 3.39 -19.06 4.18
CA SER A 127 2.81 -19.28 2.85
C SER A 127 2.25 -18.02 2.17
N ILE A 128 2.81 -16.85 2.48
CA ILE A 128 2.45 -15.57 1.87
C ILE A 128 3.51 -15.16 0.85
N ASP A 129 3.07 -14.83 -0.34
CA ASP A 129 3.91 -14.31 -1.42
C ASP A 129 4.03 -12.78 -1.35
N GLY A 130 5.15 -12.29 -1.83
CA GLY A 130 5.41 -10.86 -1.92
C GLY A 130 6.44 -10.52 -2.99
N THR A 131 6.68 -9.24 -3.18
CA THR A 131 7.70 -8.71 -4.09
C THR A 131 8.60 -7.73 -3.37
N ILE A 132 9.84 -7.61 -3.83
CA ILE A 132 10.81 -6.65 -3.33
C ILE A 132 11.34 -5.81 -4.48
N GLY A 133 11.18 -4.49 -4.36
CA GLY A 133 11.83 -3.52 -5.22
C GLY A 133 13.09 -2.97 -4.54
N ILE A 134 14.21 -3.00 -5.23
CA ILE A 134 15.50 -2.50 -4.75
C ILE A 134 15.87 -1.26 -5.55
N SER A 135 16.11 -0.15 -4.87
CA SER A 135 16.57 1.11 -5.46
C SER A 135 17.30 1.96 -4.43
N ASN A 136 17.90 3.06 -4.86
CA ASN A 136 18.57 4.02 -3.97
C ASN A 136 17.64 4.86 -3.12
N ASN A 137 16.33 4.80 -3.35
CA ASN A 137 15.36 5.58 -2.58
C ASN A 137 14.01 4.85 -2.47
N LYS A 138 13.19 5.32 -1.53
CA LYS A 138 11.90 4.73 -1.19
C LYS A 138 10.88 4.84 -2.32
N LEU A 139 10.83 5.98 -3.01
CA LEU A 139 9.86 6.23 -4.08
C LEU A 139 10.01 5.21 -5.20
N VAL A 140 11.22 5.06 -5.73
CA VAL A 140 11.46 4.15 -6.86
C VAL A 140 11.30 2.70 -6.45
N SER A 141 11.81 2.31 -5.25
CA SER A 141 11.63 0.93 -4.76
C SER A 141 10.16 0.55 -4.61
N GLN A 142 9.31 1.47 -4.13
CA GLN A 142 7.87 1.25 -4.03
C GLN A 142 7.21 1.12 -5.42
N ILE A 143 7.57 1.98 -6.37
CA ILE A 143 7.01 1.92 -7.73
C ILE A 143 7.41 0.62 -8.43
N VAL A 144 8.65 0.15 -8.24
CA VAL A 144 9.12 -1.14 -8.76
C VAL A 144 8.18 -2.27 -8.32
N THR A 145 7.85 -2.36 -7.04
CA THR A 145 6.95 -3.41 -6.53
C THR A 145 5.52 -3.33 -7.09
N ALA A 146 5.10 -2.16 -7.54
CA ALA A 146 3.76 -1.94 -8.09
C ALA A 146 3.66 -2.22 -9.59
N VAL A 147 4.78 -2.18 -10.31
CA VAL A 147 4.82 -2.22 -11.79
C VAL A 147 5.46 -3.48 -12.32
N ILE A 148 6.54 -3.97 -11.67
CA ILE A 148 7.30 -5.12 -12.13
C ILE A 148 6.75 -6.39 -11.47
N PRO A 149 6.38 -7.43 -12.26
CA PRO A 149 5.84 -8.68 -11.72
C PRO A 149 6.89 -9.59 -11.08
N ASP A 150 8.18 -9.28 -11.26
CA ASP A 150 9.28 -10.07 -10.72
C ASP A 150 9.24 -10.10 -9.18
N VAL A 151 9.60 -11.24 -8.60
CA VAL A 151 9.67 -11.41 -7.15
C VAL A 151 10.67 -10.45 -6.52
N VAL A 152 11.85 -10.26 -7.14
CA VAL A 152 12.87 -9.30 -6.70
C VAL A 152 13.44 -8.57 -7.91
N HIS A 153 13.25 -7.26 -7.95
CA HIS A 153 13.76 -6.43 -9.03
C HIS A 153 14.60 -5.27 -8.49
N LYS A 154 15.74 -5.00 -9.17
CA LYS A 154 16.68 -3.95 -8.78
C LYS A 154 16.81 -2.91 -9.87
N ILE A 155 16.63 -1.64 -9.52
CA ILE A 155 16.98 -0.49 -10.35
C ILE A 155 18.33 0.03 -9.88
N ASN A 156 19.30 0.07 -10.79
CA ASN A 156 20.64 0.57 -10.48
C ASN A 156 20.61 2.10 -10.34
N ARG A 157 21.56 2.60 -9.56
CA ARG A 157 21.74 4.04 -9.36
C ARG A 157 21.96 4.76 -10.69
N GLY A 158 21.26 5.88 -10.90
CA GLY A 158 21.31 6.67 -12.13
C GLY A 158 20.31 6.25 -13.20
N HIS A 159 19.62 5.10 -13.04
CA HIS A 159 18.61 4.64 -14.00
C HIS A 159 17.16 4.91 -13.55
N GLU A 160 16.99 5.60 -12.41
CA GLU A 160 15.67 5.85 -11.81
C GLU A 160 14.76 6.64 -12.75
N SER A 161 15.28 7.73 -13.34
CA SER A 161 14.53 8.57 -14.28
C SER A 161 14.12 7.80 -15.54
N GLN A 162 15.05 7.01 -16.09
CA GLN A 162 14.79 6.19 -17.28
C GLN A 162 13.75 5.11 -16.99
N PHE A 163 13.82 4.47 -15.83
CA PHE A 163 12.81 3.47 -15.40
C PHE A 163 11.42 4.09 -15.27
N LEU A 164 11.32 5.30 -14.70
CA LEU A 164 10.04 5.98 -14.49
C LEU A 164 9.44 6.53 -15.78
N ALA A 165 10.24 6.92 -16.76
CA ALA A 165 9.83 7.63 -17.96
C ALA A 165 8.59 7.05 -18.68
N PRO A 166 8.51 5.74 -18.98
CA PRO A 166 7.37 5.16 -19.70
C PRO A 166 6.13 4.95 -18.80
N LEU A 167 6.25 5.10 -17.49
CA LEU A 167 5.18 4.79 -16.56
C LEU A 167 4.09 5.86 -16.53
N ASN A 168 2.90 5.43 -16.10
CA ASN A 168 1.78 6.34 -15.89
C ASN A 168 2.05 7.26 -14.68
N PRO A 169 1.77 8.58 -14.79
CA PRO A 169 1.97 9.54 -13.70
C PRO A 169 1.25 9.20 -12.38
N LYS A 170 0.20 8.39 -12.43
CA LYS A 170 -0.55 7.96 -11.22
C LYS A 170 0.32 7.28 -10.15
N PHE A 171 1.49 6.77 -10.53
CA PHE A 171 2.43 6.15 -9.59
C PHE A 171 3.19 7.18 -8.74
N LEU A 172 3.23 8.45 -9.15
CA LEU A 172 3.88 9.51 -8.39
C LEU A 172 2.97 9.98 -7.23
N PRO A 173 3.49 10.11 -5.99
CA PRO A 173 2.70 10.52 -4.83
C PRO A 173 1.99 11.86 -5.00
N THR A 174 2.67 12.86 -5.57
CA THR A 174 2.10 14.19 -5.81
C THR A 174 0.88 14.16 -6.73
N VAL A 175 0.80 13.19 -7.65
CA VAL A 175 -0.35 13.03 -8.56
C VAL A 175 -1.62 12.56 -7.83
N ARG A 176 -1.55 12.14 -6.57
CA ARG A 176 -2.75 11.86 -5.76
C ARG A 176 -3.58 13.12 -5.45
N VAL A 177 -2.98 14.30 -5.57
CA VAL A 177 -3.67 15.59 -5.40
C VAL A 177 -4.63 15.81 -6.57
N LYS A 178 -5.92 16.03 -6.28
CA LYS A 178 -6.99 16.14 -7.30
C LYS A 178 -6.75 17.26 -8.32
N SER A 179 -6.18 18.41 -7.90
CA SER A 179 -5.83 19.50 -8.83
C SER A 179 -4.79 19.06 -9.84
N ILE A 180 -3.73 18.38 -9.40
CA ILE A 180 -2.68 17.84 -10.26
C ILE A 180 -3.26 16.83 -11.26
N GLN A 181 -4.12 15.92 -10.81
CA GLN A 181 -4.79 14.96 -11.72
C GLN A 181 -5.58 15.67 -12.81
N ARG A 182 -6.30 16.75 -12.47
CA ARG A 182 -7.07 17.53 -13.46
C ARG A 182 -6.17 18.18 -14.50
N ILE A 183 -5.06 18.79 -14.05
CA ILE A 183 -4.07 19.42 -14.94
C ILE A 183 -3.47 18.37 -15.89
N LEU A 184 -2.99 17.25 -15.37
CA LEU A 184 -2.41 16.17 -16.16
C LEU A 184 -3.41 15.60 -17.17
N LYS A 185 -4.68 15.44 -16.78
CA LYS A 185 -5.75 15.01 -17.68
C LYS A 185 -6.03 16.04 -18.77
N PHE A 186 -6.09 17.32 -18.42
CA PHE A 186 -6.32 18.42 -19.38
C PHE A 186 -5.20 18.49 -20.41
N LEU A 187 -3.93 18.35 -19.98
CA LEU A 187 -2.75 18.35 -20.83
C LEU A 187 -2.51 17.01 -21.55
N LEU A 188 -3.39 16.02 -21.38
CA LEU A 188 -3.26 14.67 -21.96
C LEU A 188 -1.92 13.98 -21.61
N ILE A 189 -1.36 14.26 -20.44
CA ILE A 189 -0.10 13.68 -19.98
C ILE A 189 -0.36 12.26 -19.48
N LYS A 190 0.12 11.27 -20.25
CA LYS A 190 -0.08 9.84 -19.98
C LYS A 190 1.17 9.13 -19.46
N GLN A 191 2.34 9.73 -19.64
CA GLN A 191 3.64 9.17 -19.24
C GLN A 191 4.43 10.16 -18.39
N ILE A 192 5.24 9.64 -17.49
CA ILE A 192 6.13 10.45 -16.63
C ILE A 192 7.18 11.18 -17.47
N SER A 193 7.62 10.61 -18.59
CA SER A 193 8.53 11.27 -19.54
C SER A 193 8.06 12.65 -19.98
N HIS A 194 6.77 12.83 -20.21
CA HIS A 194 6.21 14.14 -20.55
C HIS A 194 6.38 15.16 -19.41
N ILE A 195 6.22 14.71 -18.16
CA ILE A 195 6.46 15.56 -16.98
C ILE A 195 7.95 15.90 -16.88
N GLN A 196 8.85 14.96 -17.17
CA GLN A 196 10.30 15.18 -17.14
C GLN A 196 10.69 16.27 -18.12
N VAL A 197 10.19 16.22 -19.37
CA VAL A 197 10.46 17.21 -20.41
C VAL A 197 9.92 18.59 -20.04
N ILE A 198 8.63 18.67 -19.64
CA ILE A 198 7.99 19.96 -19.28
C ILE A 198 8.66 20.57 -18.04
N ALA A 199 9.14 19.74 -17.11
CA ALA A 199 9.82 20.21 -15.90
C ALA A 199 11.18 20.87 -16.18
N GLU A 200 11.75 20.72 -17.36
CA GLU A 200 12.95 21.45 -17.82
C GLU A 200 12.62 22.90 -18.21
N GLN A 201 11.38 23.17 -18.64
CA GLN A 201 10.82 24.51 -18.91
C GLN A 201 10.32 25.09 -17.58
N SER A 202 11.24 25.65 -16.78
CA SER A 202 11.02 25.87 -15.34
C SER A 202 9.90 26.83 -14.97
N GLU A 203 9.61 27.87 -15.78
CA GLU A 203 8.60 28.87 -15.44
C GLU A 203 7.18 28.40 -15.75
N GLU A 204 6.95 27.85 -16.94
CA GLU A 204 5.65 27.31 -17.35
C GLU A 204 5.22 26.15 -16.41
N PHE A 205 6.18 25.31 -16.02
CA PHE A 205 5.94 24.21 -15.09
C PHE A 205 5.52 24.71 -13.71
N LYS A 206 6.15 25.81 -13.21
CA LYS A 206 5.78 26.44 -11.94
C LYS A 206 4.40 27.07 -12.00
N ILE A 207 4.05 27.75 -13.12
CA ILE A 207 2.73 28.33 -13.32
C ILE A 207 1.65 27.24 -13.28
N LEU A 208 1.86 26.11 -13.98
CA LEU A 208 0.91 25.02 -14.08
C LEU A 208 0.68 24.28 -12.75
N PHE A 209 1.76 23.96 -12.04
CA PHE A 209 1.72 23.07 -10.87
C PHE A 209 1.92 23.79 -9.53
N GLY A 210 2.20 25.09 -9.54
CA GLY A 210 2.32 25.92 -8.37
C GLY A 210 3.27 25.35 -7.30
N ILE A 211 2.80 25.28 -6.07
CA ILE A 211 3.59 24.77 -4.93
C ILE A 211 4.04 23.31 -5.11
N HIS A 212 3.36 22.54 -5.96
CA HIS A 212 3.67 21.14 -6.21
C HIS A 212 4.74 20.94 -7.30
N ALA A 213 5.07 21.99 -8.07
CA ALA A 213 5.98 21.89 -9.22
C ALA A 213 7.34 21.26 -8.84
N LYS A 214 7.99 21.79 -7.81
CA LYS A 214 9.30 21.30 -7.35
C LYS A 214 9.27 19.83 -6.94
N THR A 215 8.24 19.43 -6.19
CA THR A 215 8.08 18.05 -5.71
C THR A 215 7.80 17.11 -6.88
N LEU A 216 6.85 17.49 -7.75
CA LEU A 216 6.48 16.68 -8.92
C LEU A 216 7.66 16.47 -9.87
N SER A 217 8.46 17.53 -10.14
CA SER A 217 9.66 17.46 -10.96
C SER A 217 10.69 16.48 -10.37
N ARG A 218 10.91 16.54 -9.04
CA ARG A 218 11.84 15.64 -8.35
C ARG A 218 11.35 14.19 -8.39
N GLU A 219 10.07 13.96 -8.08
CA GLU A 219 9.45 12.64 -8.15
C GLU A 219 9.54 12.05 -9.57
N ALA A 220 9.23 12.86 -10.61
CA ALA A 220 9.32 12.42 -12.00
C ALA A 220 10.73 12.00 -12.42
N LYS A 221 11.77 12.65 -11.89
CA LYS A 221 13.17 12.29 -12.10
C LYS A 221 13.66 11.16 -11.19
N GLY A 222 12.81 10.62 -10.33
CA GLY A 222 13.14 9.54 -9.39
C GLY A 222 13.97 10.01 -8.19
N HIS A 223 13.91 11.29 -7.85
CA HIS A 223 14.64 11.86 -6.71
C HIS A 223 13.76 11.89 -5.46
N ASP A 224 14.11 11.08 -4.49
CA ASP A 224 13.52 11.08 -3.15
C ASP A 224 14.62 11.09 -2.10
N THR A 225 14.56 12.05 -1.20
CA THR A 225 15.52 12.22 -0.09
C THR A 225 14.99 11.70 1.25
N SER A 226 13.81 11.09 1.24
CA SER A 226 13.22 10.54 2.45
C SER A 226 14.00 9.32 2.92
N LYS A 227 14.49 9.38 4.16
CA LYS A 227 15.20 8.26 4.78
C LYS A 227 14.21 7.19 5.26
N VAL A 228 14.64 5.93 5.28
CA VAL A 228 13.95 4.87 5.99
C VAL A 228 14.00 5.19 7.48
N LYS A 229 12.85 5.19 8.13
CA LYS A 229 12.71 5.53 9.54
C LYS A 229 12.45 4.25 10.31
N SER A 230 13.27 3.97 11.33
CA SER A 230 12.95 2.91 12.28
C SER A 230 11.57 3.13 12.88
N TYR A 231 10.97 2.05 13.38
CA TYR A 231 9.63 2.07 13.97
C TYR A 231 9.40 3.34 14.81
N ARG A 232 8.36 4.09 14.46
CA ARG A 232 7.88 5.22 15.26
C ARG A 232 6.58 4.81 15.93
N TYR A 233 6.52 5.02 17.24
CA TYR A 233 5.23 5.00 17.91
C TYR A 233 4.30 6.00 17.22
N ARG A 234 3.10 5.55 16.86
CA ARG A 234 2.09 6.47 16.30
C ARG A 234 1.76 7.50 17.37
N ASN A 235 1.80 8.78 17.03
CA ASN A 235 1.47 9.86 17.96
C ASN A 235 -0.03 9.88 18.33
N HIS A 236 -0.86 9.15 17.57
CA HIS A 236 -2.30 9.05 17.80
C HIS A 236 -2.80 7.62 17.58
N ILE A 237 -3.91 7.31 18.23
CA ILE A 237 -4.68 6.08 18.00
C ILE A 237 -6.03 6.51 17.45
N LEU A 238 -6.44 5.91 16.34
CA LEU A 238 -7.75 6.10 15.72
C LEU A 238 -8.53 4.79 15.81
N GLU A 239 -9.76 4.87 16.31
CA GLU A 239 -10.76 3.81 16.21
C GLU A 239 -11.98 4.35 15.46
N GLN A 240 -12.53 3.53 14.58
CA GLN A 240 -13.72 3.87 13.82
C GLN A 240 -14.67 2.69 13.71
N ARG A 241 -15.96 2.97 13.61
CA ARG A 241 -16.98 1.95 13.39
C ARG A 241 -17.97 2.45 12.34
N ILE A 242 -18.27 1.62 11.36
CA ILE A 242 -19.30 1.88 10.37
C ILE A 242 -20.63 1.38 10.93
N LEU A 243 -21.61 2.27 11.01
CA LEU A 243 -22.96 1.93 11.47
C LEU A 243 -23.72 1.20 10.37
N PRO A 244 -24.62 0.26 10.72
CA PRO A 244 -25.48 -0.42 9.76
C PRO A 244 -26.42 0.54 9.05
N GLU A 245 -26.98 1.49 9.79
CA GLU A 245 -27.91 2.51 9.34
C GLU A 245 -27.55 3.86 9.96
N ASP A 246 -27.96 4.94 9.30
CA ASP A 246 -27.84 6.28 9.86
C ASP A 246 -28.78 6.41 11.06
N THR A 247 -28.28 6.91 12.18
CA THR A 247 -29.06 7.05 13.41
C THR A 247 -28.74 8.33 14.14
N ASN A 248 -29.77 8.96 14.72
CA ASN A 248 -29.66 10.06 15.67
C ASN A 248 -30.01 9.62 17.10
N ASP A 249 -30.20 8.31 17.34
CA ASP A 249 -30.45 7.78 18.66
C ASP A 249 -29.26 7.97 19.57
N LYS A 250 -29.40 8.83 20.58
CA LYS A 250 -28.35 9.16 21.53
C LYS A 250 -27.90 7.96 22.36
N MET A 251 -28.79 7.02 22.69
CA MET A 251 -28.44 5.83 23.47
C MET A 251 -27.52 4.90 22.67
N ILE A 252 -27.84 4.66 21.40
CA ILE A 252 -27.01 3.86 20.47
C ILE A 252 -25.66 4.53 20.28
N LEU A 253 -25.64 5.83 19.98
CA LEU A 253 -24.42 6.59 19.76
C LEU A 253 -23.52 6.60 21.02
N TYR A 254 -24.12 6.79 22.21
CA TYR A 254 -23.39 6.77 23.47
C TYR A 254 -22.73 5.41 23.75
N ALA A 255 -23.45 4.31 23.53
CA ALA A 255 -22.90 2.97 23.69
C ALA A 255 -21.71 2.72 22.76
N ILE A 256 -21.79 3.18 21.51
CA ILE A 256 -20.72 3.04 20.53
C ILE A 256 -19.49 3.88 20.91
N VAL A 257 -19.69 5.15 21.30
CA VAL A 257 -18.59 6.03 21.74
C VAL A 257 -17.91 5.46 22.96
N LYS A 258 -18.66 4.89 23.91
CA LYS A 258 -18.11 4.22 25.09
C LYS A 258 -17.22 3.03 24.69
N ASP A 259 -17.70 2.12 23.83
CA ASP A 259 -16.92 0.96 23.33
C ASP A 259 -15.62 1.43 22.63
N LEU A 260 -15.70 2.42 21.75
CA LEU A 260 -14.53 2.97 21.07
C LEU A 260 -13.53 3.60 22.03
N SER A 261 -14.02 4.33 23.04
CA SER A 261 -13.17 4.96 24.07
C SER A 261 -12.45 3.91 24.93
N GLU A 262 -13.13 2.83 25.30
CA GLU A 262 -12.53 1.71 26.04
C GLU A 262 -11.42 1.02 25.22
N ARG A 263 -11.65 0.81 23.92
CA ARG A 263 -10.64 0.24 23.01
C ARG A 263 -9.42 1.14 22.86
N ILE A 264 -9.61 2.44 22.71
CA ILE A 264 -8.51 3.43 22.65
C ILE A 264 -7.74 3.42 23.96
N SER A 265 -8.42 3.46 25.11
CA SER A 265 -7.80 3.43 26.42
C SER A 265 -6.98 2.16 26.66
N PHE A 266 -7.50 0.99 26.22
CA PHE A 266 -6.76 -0.27 26.28
C PHE A 266 -5.50 -0.26 25.40
N LYS A 267 -5.59 0.27 24.19
CA LYS A 267 -4.43 0.41 23.28
C LYS A 267 -3.39 1.39 23.81
N LEU A 268 -3.80 2.47 24.44
CA LEU A 268 -2.91 3.45 25.08
C LEU A 268 -2.14 2.84 26.28
N ARG A 269 -2.80 2.03 27.10
CA ARG A 269 -2.13 1.38 28.25
C ARG A 269 -1.13 0.28 27.84
N LYS A 270 -1.22 -0.24 26.63
CA LYS A 270 -0.29 -1.26 26.07
C LYS A 270 0.93 -0.65 25.38
N ARG A 271 1.03 0.67 25.29
CA ARG A 271 2.19 1.40 24.78
C ARG A 271 3.25 1.59 25.87
#